data_6a62e8205384b984ab2f2040eb8b1016
#
_entry.id   6a62e8205384b984ab2f2040eb8b1016
#
_cell.length_a   1.000
_cell.length_b   1.000
_cell.length_c   1.000
_cell.angle_alpha   90.00
_cell.angle_beta   90.00
_cell.angle_gamma   90.00
#
_symmetry.space_group_name_H-M   'P 1'
#
loop_
_entity.id
_entity.type
_entity.pdbx_description
1 polymer ?
#
loop_
_entity_poly.entity_id
_entity_poly.type
_entity_poly.pdbx_seq_one_letter_code
_entity_poly.pdbx_strand_id
1 'polypeptide(L)'
;MVEKHIISEFDKDLETIEAMIVKMGGLAEASIADATRSFESRDIPLAEAVIERDKLIDELEASINAQAVQVLALRSPNAVDLRLVLSVIKVSGNLERIGDYSKNMAKRTGVLLEQPEIENAGSSLRRLGREVELMLKDALDAYIQRDPNLAEQVILKDCDVDQLYNGMFRQFLTFMMEDPRNITACMHLHFIAKNIERMGDHVTSICEQVVFLATGELPSDPRPKGDLTSLDPDISFRK
;
A
#
# COMPACT_ATOMS: atom_id res chain seq x y z
N MET A 1 1.38 -34.68 -27.95
CA MET A 1 0.39 -33.61 -28.19
C MET A 1 -0.31 -33.14 -26.89
N VAL A 2 -0.60 -34.06 -25.98
CA VAL A 2 -1.27 -33.72 -24.70
C VAL A 2 -0.42 -32.83 -23.79
N GLU A 3 0.89 -33.08 -23.63
CA GLU A 3 1.79 -32.25 -22.81
C GLU A 3 1.89 -30.80 -23.29
N LYS A 4 1.96 -30.56 -24.59
CA LYS A 4 2.07 -29.21 -25.15
C LYS A 4 0.79 -28.38 -24.97
N HIS A 5 -0.39 -29.02 -24.91
CA HIS A 5 -1.67 -28.36 -24.61
C HIS A 5 -1.80 -28.02 -23.12
N ILE A 6 -1.33 -28.87 -22.23
CA ILE A 6 -1.37 -28.66 -20.78
C ILE A 6 -0.44 -27.50 -20.38
N ILE A 7 0.77 -27.43 -20.92
CA ILE A 7 1.72 -26.34 -20.71
C ILE A 7 1.13 -24.99 -21.19
N SER A 8 0.50 -24.96 -22.37
CA SER A 8 -0.08 -23.71 -22.90
C SER A 8 -1.28 -23.17 -22.14
N GLU A 9 -2.07 -24.04 -21.50
CA GLU A 9 -3.19 -23.61 -20.64
C GLU A 9 -2.69 -23.13 -19.27
N PHE A 10 -1.68 -23.77 -18.71
CA PHE A 10 -1.05 -23.33 -17.48
C PHE A 10 -0.44 -21.95 -17.62
N ASP A 11 0.32 -21.69 -18.70
CA ASP A 11 0.90 -20.39 -18.99
C ASP A 11 -0.19 -19.30 -19.09
N LYS A 12 -1.32 -19.62 -19.75
CA LYS A 12 -2.47 -18.68 -19.82
C LYS A 12 -3.11 -18.40 -18.47
N ASP A 13 -3.24 -19.41 -17.61
CA ASP A 13 -3.76 -19.24 -16.25
C ASP A 13 -2.86 -18.25 -15.47
N LEU A 14 -1.53 -18.40 -15.56
CA LEU A 14 -0.57 -17.52 -14.91
C LEU A 14 -0.60 -16.09 -15.49
N GLU A 15 -0.60 -15.94 -16.81
CA GLU A 15 -0.71 -14.64 -17.50
C GLU A 15 -2.00 -13.91 -17.07
N THR A 16 -3.11 -14.64 -16.92
CA THR A 16 -4.38 -14.08 -16.48
C THR A 16 -4.29 -13.54 -15.04
N ILE A 17 -3.67 -14.32 -14.15
CA ILE A 17 -3.46 -13.92 -12.76
C ILE A 17 -2.55 -12.68 -12.69
N GLU A 18 -1.45 -12.66 -13.44
CA GLU A 18 -0.53 -11.51 -13.49
C GLU A 18 -1.21 -10.25 -14.03
N ALA A 19 -2.05 -10.37 -15.06
CA ALA A 19 -2.82 -9.26 -15.57
C ALA A 19 -3.82 -8.69 -14.54
N MET A 20 -4.42 -9.56 -13.70
CA MET A 20 -5.27 -9.11 -12.60
C MET A 20 -4.48 -8.39 -11.50
N ILE A 21 -3.27 -8.84 -11.16
CA ILE A 21 -2.36 -8.13 -10.22
C ILE A 21 -2.03 -6.73 -10.74
N VAL A 22 -1.66 -6.60 -12.02
CA VAL A 22 -1.36 -5.30 -12.62
C VAL A 22 -2.59 -4.37 -12.58
N LYS A 23 -3.77 -4.89 -12.92
CA LYS A 23 -5.02 -4.12 -12.84
C LYS A 23 -5.33 -3.69 -11.41
N MET A 24 -5.18 -4.58 -10.44
CA MET A 24 -5.41 -4.32 -9.02
C MET A 24 -4.42 -3.27 -8.49
N GLY A 25 -3.15 -3.36 -8.90
CA GLY A 25 -2.11 -2.38 -8.59
C GLY A 25 -2.45 -0.99 -9.09
N GLY A 26 -2.89 -0.85 -10.34
CA GLY A 26 -3.33 0.44 -10.89
C GLY A 26 -4.55 1.03 -10.16
N LEU A 27 -5.48 0.19 -9.70
CA LEU A 27 -6.60 0.65 -8.87
C LEU A 27 -6.14 1.12 -7.49
N ALA A 28 -5.21 0.41 -6.86
CA ALA A 28 -4.64 0.79 -5.57
C ALA A 28 -3.85 2.12 -5.67
N GLU A 29 -3.01 2.29 -6.69
CA GLU A 29 -2.29 3.54 -6.98
C GLU A 29 -3.25 4.72 -7.14
N ALA A 30 -4.29 4.57 -7.99
CA ALA A 30 -5.32 5.58 -8.16
C ALA A 30 -6.09 5.88 -6.86
N SER A 31 -6.27 4.88 -5.98
CA SER A 31 -6.96 5.06 -4.71
C SER A 31 -6.14 5.87 -3.71
N ILE A 32 -4.82 5.69 -3.65
CA ILE A 32 -3.92 6.53 -2.83
C ILE A 32 -3.99 7.99 -3.30
N ALA A 33 -3.82 8.22 -4.62
CA ALA A 33 -3.82 9.56 -5.21
C ALA A 33 -5.15 10.29 -4.98
N ASP A 34 -6.27 9.61 -5.22
CA ASP A 34 -7.61 10.20 -5.09
C ASP A 34 -8.01 10.39 -3.62
N ALA A 35 -7.66 9.50 -2.71
CA ALA A 35 -7.92 9.65 -1.28
C ALA A 35 -7.20 10.88 -0.71
N THR A 36 -5.92 11.05 -1.05
CA THR A 36 -5.14 12.24 -0.62
C THR A 36 -5.66 13.52 -1.23
N ARG A 37 -6.05 13.50 -2.51
CA ARG A 37 -6.64 14.66 -3.19
C ARG A 37 -8.01 15.02 -2.63
N SER A 38 -8.87 14.04 -2.35
CA SER A 38 -10.21 14.28 -1.81
C SER A 38 -10.18 15.02 -0.47
N PHE A 39 -9.21 14.66 0.36
CA PHE A 39 -8.98 15.33 1.63
C PHE A 39 -8.46 16.76 1.43
N GLU A 40 -7.42 16.97 0.61
CA GLU A 40 -6.82 18.29 0.36
C GLU A 40 -7.81 19.27 -0.25
N SER A 41 -8.59 18.83 -1.25
CA SER A 41 -9.59 19.65 -1.95
C SER A 41 -10.97 19.66 -1.29
N ARG A 42 -11.17 18.91 -0.19
CA ARG A 42 -12.46 18.72 0.49
C ARG A 42 -13.56 18.21 -0.45
N ASP A 43 -13.19 17.32 -1.37
CA ASP A 43 -14.04 16.77 -2.42
C ASP A 43 -14.71 15.46 -1.96
N ILE A 44 -15.98 15.56 -1.51
CA ILE A 44 -16.76 14.41 -1.05
C ILE A 44 -17.08 13.43 -2.21
N PRO A 45 -17.54 13.87 -3.39
CA PRO A 45 -17.72 12.96 -4.52
C PRO A 45 -16.49 12.12 -4.85
N LEU A 46 -15.30 12.73 -4.78
CA LEU A 46 -14.06 12.01 -5.00
C LEU A 46 -13.78 10.98 -3.89
N ALA A 47 -14.04 11.34 -2.63
CA ALA A 47 -13.93 10.42 -1.50
C ALA A 47 -14.88 9.22 -1.65
N GLU A 48 -16.12 9.45 -2.07
CA GLU A 48 -17.09 8.37 -2.35
C GLU A 48 -16.64 7.47 -3.50
N ALA A 49 -16.04 8.03 -4.55
CA ALA A 49 -15.48 7.26 -5.65
C ALA A 49 -14.34 6.33 -5.19
N VAL A 50 -13.50 6.76 -4.23
CA VAL A 50 -12.46 5.90 -3.63
C VAL A 50 -13.11 4.75 -2.85
N ILE A 51 -14.16 5.01 -2.08
CA ILE A 51 -14.87 3.99 -1.31
C ILE A 51 -15.51 2.94 -2.23
N GLU A 52 -16.09 3.34 -3.35
CA GLU A 52 -16.66 2.41 -4.33
C GLU A 52 -15.59 1.61 -5.09
N ARG A 53 -14.44 2.23 -5.38
CA ARG A 53 -13.30 1.56 -6.05
C ARG A 53 -12.73 0.41 -5.24
N ASP A 54 -12.74 0.52 -3.93
CA ASP A 54 -12.28 -0.51 -3.03
C ASP A 54 -13.01 -1.85 -3.24
N LYS A 55 -14.31 -1.83 -3.54
CA LYS A 55 -15.07 -3.05 -3.88
C LYS A 55 -14.50 -3.80 -5.10
N LEU A 56 -13.98 -3.04 -6.09
CA LEU A 56 -13.35 -3.65 -7.26
C LEU A 56 -12.00 -4.29 -6.91
N ILE A 57 -11.29 -3.72 -5.94
CA ILE A 57 -10.03 -4.29 -5.41
C ILE A 57 -10.33 -5.60 -4.68
N ASP A 58 -11.36 -5.62 -3.81
CA ASP A 58 -11.82 -6.81 -3.08
C ASP A 58 -12.24 -7.95 -4.05
N GLU A 59 -13.00 -7.61 -5.10
CA GLU A 59 -13.42 -8.57 -6.13
C GLU A 59 -12.24 -9.16 -6.91
N LEU A 60 -11.24 -8.34 -7.22
CA LEU A 60 -10.00 -8.81 -7.88
C LEU A 60 -9.19 -9.72 -6.96
N GLU A 61 -9.04 -9.36 -5.68
CA GLU A 61 -8.35 -10.21 -4.70
C GLU A 61 -9.00 -11.58 -4.59
N ALA A 62 -10.33 -11.62 -4.42
CA ALA A 62 -11.08 -12.86 -4.37
C ALA A 62 -10.94 -13.72 -5.65
N SER A 63 -10.95 -13.07 -6.84
CA SER A 63 -10.76 -13.73 -8.13
C SER A 63 -9.35 -14.30 -8.29
N ILE A 64 -8.31 -13.54 -7.90
CA ILE A 64 -6.91 -13.97 -7.92
C ILE A 64 -6.72 -15.19 -7.01
N ASN A 65 -7.24 -15.13 -5.78
CA ASN A 65 -7.14 -16.23 -4.82
C ASN A 65 -7.83 -17.49 -5.34
N ALA A 66 -9.04 -17.38 -5.94
CA ALA A 66 -9.75 -18.50 -6.51
C ALA A 66 -8.98 -19.16 -7.67
N GLN A 67 -8.41 -18.36 -8.58
CA GLN A 67 -7.61 -18.89 -9.69
C GLN A 67 -6.28 -19.48 -9.21
N ALA A 68 -5.62 -18.86 -8.23
CA ALA A 68 -4.40 -19.41 -7.64
C ALA A 68 -4.64 -20.81 -7.03
N VAL A 69 -5.73 -20.97 -6.28
CA VAL A 69 -6.14 -22.28 -5.73
C VAL A 69 -6.43 -23.28 -6.84
N GLN A 70 -7.11 -22.87 -7.92
CA GLN A 70 -7.38 -23.74 -9.06
C GLN A 70 -6.10 -24.22 -9.75
N VAL A 71 -5.14 -23.30 -9.95
CA VAL A 71 -3.82 -23.64 -10.53
C VAL A 71 -3.09 -24.68 -9.65
N LEU A 72 -3.05 -24.46 -8.33
CA LEU A 72 -2.43 -25.40 -7.39
C LEU A 72 -3.10 -26.79 -7.43
N ALA A 73 -4.42 -26.83 -7.47
CA ALA A 73 -5.18 -28.08 -7.44
C ALA A 73 -5.07 -28.90 -8.74
N LEU A 74 -5.04 -28.22 -9.90
CA LEU A 74 -5.16 -28.90 -11.20
C LEU A 74 -3.84 -29.10 -11.92
N ARG A 75 -2.81 -28.31 -11.65
CA ARG A 75 -1.59 -28.25 -12.48
C ARG A 75 -0.34 -28.82 -11.82
N SER A 76 -0.34 -29.06 -10.50
CA SER A 76 0.84 -29.54 -9.76
C SER A 76 2.11 -28.78 -10.13
N PRO A 77 2.17 -27.44 -9.89
CA PRO A 77 3.23 -26.57 -10.36
C PRO A 77 4.59 -26.98 -9.85
N ASN A 78 5.65 -26.80 -10.65
CA ASN A 78 7.04 -27.01 -10.23
C ASN A 78 7.49 -25.93 -9.22
N ALA A 79 8.70 -26.05 -8.69
CA ALA A 79 9.19 -25.16 -7.63
C ALA A 79 9.16 -23.66 -7.99
N VAL A 80 9.40 -23.29 -9.25
CA VAL A 80 9.38 -21.89 -9.73
C VAL A 80 7.95 -21.39 -9.85
N ASP A 81 7.08 -22.18 -10.47
CA ASP A 81 5.68 -21.83 -10.66
C ASP A 81 4.93 -21.79 -9.33
N LEU A 82 5.25 -22.71 -8.42
CA LEU A 82 4.70 -22.71 -7.06
C LEU A 82 5.04 -21.40 -6.31
N ARG A 83 6.30 -20.93 -6.43
CA ARG A 83 6.71 -19.65 -5.84
C ARG A 83 5.91 -18.49 -6.43
N LEU A 84 5.70 -18.49 -7.75
CA LEU A 84 4.90 -17.46 -8.42
C LEU A 84 3.48 -17.42 -7.87
N VAL A 85 2.80 -18.56 -7.80
CA VAL A 85 1.42 -18.62 -7.29
C VAL A 85 1.33 -18.19 -5.83
N LEU A 86 2.28 -18.59 -4.98
CA LEU A 86 2.31 -18.17 -3.58
C LEU A 86 2.58 -16.67 -3.43
N SER A 87 3.47 -16.11 -4.25
CA SER A 87 3.76 -14.67 -4.24
C SER A 87 2.58 -13.85 -4.72
N VAL A 88 1.87 -14.32 -5.75
CA VAL A 88 0.63 -13.67 -6.25
C VAL A 88 -0.42 -13.51 -5.14
N ILE A 89 -0.68 -14.57 -4.36
CA ILE A 89 -1.63 -14.52 -3.24
C ILE A 89 -1.20 -13.47 -2.19
N LYS A 90 0.11 -13.39 -1.90
CA LYS A 90 0.62 -12.41 -0.95
C LYS A 90 0.58 -10.99 -1.50
N VAL A 91 0.91 -10.79 -2.78
CA VAL A 91 0.88 -9.49 -3.44
C VAL A 91 -0.56 -8.97 -3.52
N SER A 92 -1.53 -9.81 -3.92
CA SER A 92 -2.94 -9.41 -3.96
C SER A 92 -3.46 -8.99 -2.58
N GLY A 93 -3.15 -9.75 -1.52
CA GLY A 93 -3.54 -9.37 -0.17
C GLY A 93 -2.91 -8.06 0.32
N ASN A 94 -1.65 -7.75 -0.07
CA ASN A 94 -1.04 -6.45 0.25
C ASN A 94 -1.69 -5.30 -0.54
N LEU A 95 -2.07 -5.50 -1.80
CA LEU A 95 -2.78 -4.51 -2.60
C LEU A 95 -4.20 -4.24 -2.06
N GLU A 96 -4.91 -5.27 -1.58
CA GLU A 96 -6.20 -5.11 -0.88
C GLU A 96 -6.04 -4.24 0.37
N ARG A 97 -5.03 -4.49 1.20
CA ARG A 97 -4.76 -3.65 2.37
C ARG A 97 -4.50 -2.19 2.02
N ILE A 98 -3.79 -1.92 0.93
CA ILE A 98 -3.58 -0.55 0.44
C ILE A 98 -4.93 0.08 0.03
N GLY A 99 -5.81 -0.66 -0.63
CA GLY A 99 -7.18 -0.23 -0.94
C GLY A 99 -7.98 0.11 0.32
N ASP A 100 -8.01 -0.79 1.29
CA ASP A 100 -8.67 -0.61 2.58
C ASP A 100 -8.20 0.65 3.32
N TYR A 101 -6.89 0.93 3.36
CA TYR A 101 -6.37 2.14 3.99
C TYR A 101 -6.77 3.39 3.21
N SER A 102 -6.78 3.35 1.87
CA SER A 102 -7.27 4.46 1.02
C SER A 102 -8.75 4.76 1.28
N LYS A 103 -9.60 3.72 1.36
CA LYS A 103 -11.00 3.81 1.77
C LYS A 103 -11.16 4.43 3.16
N ASN A 104 -10.35 4.00 4.12
CA ASN A 104 -10.39 4.52 5.49
C ASN A 104 -9.96 5.99 5.57
N MET A 105 -9.05 6.45 4.71
CA MET A 105 -8.71 7.86 4.55
C MET A 105 -9.90 8.64 3.97
N ALA A 106 -10.48 8.16 2.87
CA ALA A 106 -11.60 8.80 2.18
C ALA A 106 -12.80 9.01 3.11
N LYS A 107 -13.14 8.03 3.95
CA LYS A 107 -14.21 8.16 4.97
C LYS A 107 -13.97 9.31 5.94
N ARG A 108 -12.73 9.71 6.21
CA ARG A 108 -12.40 10.79 7.14
C ARG A 108 -12.52 12.18 6.51
N THR A 109 -12.53 12.28 5.18
CA THR A 109 -12.72 13.54 4.46
C THR A 109 -14.02 14.25 4.91
N GLY A 110 -15.14 13.51 4.98
CA GLY A 110 -16.43 14.06 5.43
C GLY A 110 -16.38 14.58 6.87
N VAL A 111 -15.72 13.85 7.77
CA VAL A 111 -15.61 14.27 9.19
C VAL A 111 -14.78 15.55 9.33
N LEU A 112 -13.70 15.65 8.55
CA LEU A 112 -12.77 16.80 8.61
C LEU A 112 -13.38 18.09 8.01
N LEU A 113 -14.44 18.01 7.21
CA LEU A 113 -15.17 19.18 6.73
C LEU A 113 -15.81 20.00 7.87
N GLU A 114 -16.22 19.33 8.94
CA GLU A 114 -16.86 19.94 10.10
C GLU A 114 -15.85 20.41 11.17
N GLN A 115 -14.56 20.17 10.93
CA GLN A 115 -13.50 20.47 11.88
C GLN A 115 -12.70 21.72 11.47
N PRO A 116 -12.03 22.40 12.43
CA PRO A 116 -11.08 23.46 12.14
C PRO A 116 -10.01 23.00 11.15
N GLU A 117 -9.62 23.86 10.24
CA GLU A 117 -8.52 23.62 9.33
C GLU A 117 -7.19 23.73 10.09
N ILE A 118 -6.35 22.70 9.97
CA ILE A 118 -5.01 22.69 10.56
C ILE A 118 -4.02 23.14 9.48
N GLU A 119 -3.27 24.17 9.79
CA GLU A 119 -2.33 24.81 8.87
C GLU A 119 -1.34 23.79 8.29
N ASN A 120 -1.14 23.80 6.97
CA ASN A 120 -0.23 22.94 6.22
C ASN A 120 -0.49 21.43 6.33
N ALA A 121 -1.52 20.96 7.04
CA ALA A 121 -1.78 19.54 7.20
C ALA A 121 -2.13 18.87 5.87
N GLY A 122 -2.93 19.49 5.01
CA GLY A 122 -3.32 18.99 3.70
C GLY A 122 -2.12 18.76 2.79
N SER A 123 -1.25 19.75 2.66
CA SER A 123 -0.06 19.68 1.82
C SER A 123 0.96 18.65 2.33
N SER A 124 1.11 18.52 3.66
CA SER A 124 1.99 17.53 4.27
C SER A 124 1.50 16.10 4.04
N LEU A 125 0.22 15.85 4.22
CA LEU A 125 -0.41 14.55 3.94
C LEU A 125 -0.34 14.19 2.44
N ARG A 126 -0.54 15.16 1.56
CA ARG A 126 -0.38 14.97 0.12
C ARG A 126 1.05 14.56 -0.23
N ARG A 127 2.04 15.22 0.36
CA ARG A 127 3.44 14.85 0.16
C ARG A 127 3.71 13.42 0.61
N LEU A 128 3.26 13.05 1.82
CA LEU A 128 3.41 11.70 2.35
C LEU A 128 2.72 10.66 1.44
N GLY A 129 1.48 10.92 1.00
CA GLY A 129 0.76 10.03 0.08
C GLY A 129 1.44 9.90 -1.28
N ARG A 130 2.03 10.99 -1.79
CA ARG A 130 2.78 10.97 -3.06
C ARG A 130 4.03 10.10 -3.00
N GLU A 131 4.76 10.10 -1.88
CA GLU A 131 5.93 9.21 -1.72
C GLU A 131 5.49 7.73 -1.76
N VAL A 132 4.42 7.38 -1.05
CA VAL A 132 3.91 5.99 -1.05
C VAL A 132 3.33 5.60 -2.42
N GLU A 133 2.65 6.51 -3.13
CA GLU A 133 2.18 6.28 -4.49
C GLU A 133 3.34 5.96 -5.45
N LEU A 134 4.44 6.71 -5.37
CA LEU A 134 5.65 6.47 -6.16
C LEU A 134 6.33 5.14 -5.78
N MET A 135 6.38 4.83 -4.48
CA MET A 135 6.90 3.54 -4.03
C MET A 135 6.07 2.38 -4.57
N LEU A 136 4.73 2.48 -4.56
CA LEU A 136 3.85 1.43 -5.10
C LEU A 136 4.07 1.25 -6.60
N LYS A 137 4.16 2.34 -7.34
CA LYS A 137 4.47 2.30 -8.77
C LYS A 137 5.79 1.56 -9.04
N ASP A 138 6.87 1.97 -8.36
CA ASP A 138 8.19 1.34 -8.53
C ASP A 138 8.15 -0.15 -8.11
N ALA A 139 7.39 -0.51 -7.07
CA ALA A 139 7.20 -1.89 -6.64
C ALA A 139 6.46 -2.75 -7.67
N LEU A 140 5.44 -2.19 -8.34
CA LEU A 140 4.73 -2.86 -9.43
C LEU A 140 5.62 -3.01 -10.67
N ASP A 141 6.42 -2.01 -11.00
CA ASP A 141 7.41 -2.07 -12.07
C ASP A 141 8.45 -3.16 -11.77
N ALA A 142 8.96 -3.22 -10.53
CA ALA A 142 9.86 -4.28 -10.08
C ALA A 142 9.21 -5.67 -10.17
N TYR A 143 7.93 -5.79 -9.82
CA TYR A 143 7.17 -7.04 -9.91
C TYR A 143 7.04 -7.52 -11.37
N ILE A 144 6.67 -6.63 -12.28
CA ILE A 144 6.51 -6.94 -13.72
C ILE A 144 7.85 -7.34 -14.34
N GLN A 145 8.93 -6.62 -14.00
CA GLN A 145 10.27 -6.84 -14.56
C GLN A 145 11.03 -7.96 -13.85
N ARG A 146 10.52 -8.47 -12.73
CA ARG A 146 11.24 -9.43 -11.85
C ARG A 146 12.60 -8.88 -11.41
N ASP A 147 12.66 -7.57 -11.12
CA ASP A 147 13.89 -6.87 -10.76
C ASP A 147 14.05 -6.76 -9.23
N PRO A 148 14.89 -7.60 -8.60
CA PRO A 148 15.12 -7.55 -7.17
C PRO A 148 15.88 -6.29 -6.74
N ASN A 149 16.72 -5.70 -7.60
CA ASN A 149 17.48 -4.49 -7.24
C ASN A 149 16.56 -3.28 -7.13
N LEU A 150 15.59 -3.14 -8.05
CA LEU A 150 14.58 -2.09 -7.96
C LEU A 150 13.71 -2.30 -6.70
N ALA A 151 13.32 -3.54 -6.40
CA ALA A 151 12.56 -3.85 -5.19
C ALA A 151 13.33 -3.47 -3.90
N GLU A 152 14.62 -3.78 -3.81
CA GLU A 152 15.46 -3.38 -2.67
C GLU A 152 15.57 -1.85 -2.52
N GLN A 153 15.67 -1.11 -3.63
CA GLN A 153 15.67 0.35 -3.60
C GLN A 153 14.35 0.93 -3.04
N VAL A 154 13.22 0.32 -3.40
CA VAL A 154 11.91 0.72 -2.86
C VAL A 154 11.82 0.44 -1.36
N ILE A 155 12.31 -0.71 -0.89
CA ILE A 155 12.36 -1.04 0.55
C ILE A 155 13.14 0.03 1.34
N LEU A 156 14.24 0.55 0.80
CA LEU A 156 15.03 1.59 1.46
C LEU A 156 14.30 2.95 1.51
N LYS A 157 13.46 3.27 0.53
CA LYS A 157 12.66 4.52 0.52
C LYS A 157 11.62 4.59 1.64
N ASP A 158 11.22 3.47 2.23
CA ASP A 158 10.27 3.42 3.34
C ASP A 158 10.76 4.23 4.56
N CYS A 159 12.07 4.31 4.78
CA CYS A 159 12.65 5.15 5.83
C CYS A 159 12.31 6.64 5.66
N ASP A 160 12.16 7.13 4.44
CA ASP A 160 11.78 8.52 4.17
C ASP A 160 10.30 8.75 4.51
N VAL A 161 9.43 7.78 4.23
CA VAL A 161 8.01 7.80 4.62
C VAL A 161 7.88 7.83 6.13
N ASP A 162 8.61 6.99 6.85
CA ASP A 162 8.65 6.95 8.31
C ASP A 162 9.09 8.29 8.91
N GLN A 163 10.13 8.93 8.34
CA GLN A 163 10.61 10.24 8.80
C GLN A 163 9.57 11.34 8.59
N LEU A 164 8.89 11.35 7.44
CA LEU A 164 7.80 12.30 7.16
C LEU A 164 6.64 12.10 8.15
N TYR A 165 6.23 10.86 8.38
CA TYR A 165 5.20 10.52 9.35
C TYR A 165 5.57 10.98 10.77
N ASN A 166 6.80 10.70 11.25
CA ASN A 166 7.28 11.13 12.56
C ASN A 166 7.27 12.67 12.71
N GLY A 167 7.63 13.40 11.65
CA GLY A 167 7.56 14.86 11.61
C GLY A 167 6.13 15.37 11.77
N MET A 168 5.19 14.78 11.04
CA MET A 168 3.78 15.14 11.11
C MET A 168 3.16 14.81 12.48
N PHE A 169 3.51 13.66 13.07
CA PHE A 169 3.05 13.28 14.40
C PHE A 169 3.39 14.35 15.43
N ARG A 170 4.66 14.82 15.45
CA ARG A 170 5.10 15.91 16.37
C ARG A 170 4.37 17.23 16.11
N GLN A 171 4.16 17.56 14.84
CA GLN A 171 3.43 18.78 14.46
C GLN A 171 1.97 18.73 14.97
N PHE A 172 1.28 17.60 14.81
CA PHE A 172 -0.08 17.44 15.31
C PHE A 172 -0.16 17.52 16.83
N LEU A 173 0.81 16.93 17.56
CA LEU A 173 0.90 17.11 19.01
C LEU A 173 1.05 18.58 19.41
N THR A 174 1.87 19.35 18.71
CA THR A 174 2.04 20.78 18.96
C THR A 174 0.72 21.53 18.79
N PHE A 175 0.01 21.32 17.68
CA PHE A 175 -1.29 21.95 17.45
C PHE A 175 -2.35 21.59 18.49
N MET A 176 -2.37 20.35 18.98
CA MET A 176 -3.25 19.93 20.06
C MET A 176 -2.96 20.65 21.38
N MET A 177 -1.66 20.85 21.69
CA MET A 177 -1.22 21.54 22.91
C MET A 177 -1.49 23.06 22.85
N GLU A 178 -1.38 23.67 21.69
CA GLU A 178 -1.62 25.11 21.49
C GLU A 178 -3.11 25.47 21.60
N ASP A 179 -4.00 24.64 21.05
CA ASP A 179 -5.44 24.86 21.11
C ASP A 179 -6.20 23.52 21.24
N PRO A 180 -6.85 23.27 22.38
CA PRO A 180 -7.64 22.05 22.58
C PRO A 180 -8.75 21.83 21.55
N ARG A 181 -9.23 22.88 20.86
CA ARG A 181 -10.23 22.76 19.79
C ARG A 181 -9.69 22.00 18.57
N ASN A 182 -8.38 21.94 18.42
CA ASN A 182 -7.71 21.21 17.33
C ASN A 182 -7.61 19.69 17.57
N ILE A 183 -7.88 19.22 18.78
CA ILE A 183 -7.65 17.81 19.16
C ILE A 183 -8.37 16.87 18.20
N THR A 184 -9.66 17.06 17.94
CA THR A 184 -10.43 16.18 17.06
C THR A 184 -9.88 16.18 15.63
N ALA A 185 -9.62 17.36 15.07
CA ALA A 185 -9.06 17.48 13.73
C ALA A 185 -7.69 16.78 13.64
N CYS A 186 -6.77 17.08 14.56
CA CYS A 186 -5.43 16.49 14.58
C CYS A 186 -5.45 14.97 14.77
N MET A 187 -6.37 14.43 15.57
CA MET A 187 -6.53 12.98 15.70
C MET A 187 -6.97 12.34 14.39
N HIS A 188 -7.93 12.91 13.64
CA HIS A 188 -8.32 12.40 12.33
C HIS A 188 -7.17 12.49 11.32
N LEU A 189 -6.41 13.59 11.30
CA LEU A 189 -5.24 13.79 10.46
C LEU A 189 -4.13 12.78 10.77
N HIS A 190 -3.89 12.53 12.07
CA HIS A 190 -2.94 11.51 12.51
C HIS A 190 -3.34 10.11 12.02
N PHE A 191 -4.63 9.74 12.11
CA PHE A 191 -5.10 8.46 11.56
C PHE A 191 -4.92 8.37 10.04
N ILE A 192 -5.10 9.47 9.30
CA ILE A 192 -4.81 9.50 7.86
C ILE A 192 -3.31 9.28 7.62
N ALA A 193 -2.45 10.02 8.33
CA ALA A 193 -0.99 9.86 8.21
C ALA A 193 -0.53 8.43 8.52
N LYS A 194 -1.09 7.82 9.58
CA LYS A 194 -0.76 6.43 9.95
C LYS A 194 -1.26 5.42 8.92
N ASN A 195 -2.41 5.66 8.27
CA ASN A 195 -2.85 4.80 7.18
C ASN A 195 -1.89 4.87 5.98
N ILE A 196 -1.37 6.06 5.66
CA ILE A 196 -0.39 6.23 4.56
C ILE A 196 0.92 5.51 4.90
N GLU A 197 1.44 5.66 6.12
CA GLU A 197 2.64 4.92 6.55
C GLU A 197 2.43 3.40 6.46
N ARG A 198 1.28 2.87 6.90
CA ARG A 198 0.96 1.45 6.76
C ARG A 198 0.88 0.98 5.31
N MET A 199 0.44 1.84 4.38
CA MET A 199 0.51 1.50 2.96
C MET A 199 1.96 1.32 2.52
N GLY A 200 2.90 2.15 2.97
CA GLY A 200 4.35 1.97 2.77
C GLY A 200 4.83 0.60 3.24
N ASP A 201 4.43 0.20 4.46
CA ASP A 201 4.70 -1.14 5.00
C ASP A 201 4.21 -2.27 4.05
N HIS A 202 3.03 -2.12 3.44
CA HIS A 202 2.50 -3.12 2.50
C HIS A 202 3.23 -3.08 1.15
N VAL A 203 3.67 -1.91 0.69
CA VAL A 203 4.49 -1.78 -0.52
C VAL A 203 5.84 -2.49 -0.33
N THR A 204 6.50 -2.32 0.82
CA THR A 204 7.74 -3.05 1.12
C THR A 204 7.51 -4.56 1.15
N SER A 205 6.38 -5.02 1.69
CA SER A 205 6.01 -6.44 1.67
C SER A 205 5.80 -6.98 0.24
N ILE A 206 5.28 -6.17 -0.69
CA ILE A 206 5.24 -6.52 -2.13
C ILE A 206 6.66 -6.67 -2.68
N CYS A 207 7.56 -5.74 -2.38
CA CYS A 207 8.96 -5.79 -2.82
C CYS A 207 9.69 -7.03 -2.29
N GLU A 208 9.46 -7.44 -1.04
CA GLU A 208 9.98 -8.70 -0.49
C GLU A 208 9.52 -9.92 -1.31
N GLN A 209 8.28 -9.92 -1.82
CA GLN A 209 7.81 -10.97 -2.71
C GLN A 209 8.49 -10.93 -4.09
N VAL A 210 8.87 -9.76 -4.60
CA VAL A 210 9.65 -9.62 -5.84
C VAL A 210 11.05 -10.24 -5.66
N VAL A 211 11.72 -9.93 -4.55
CA VAL A 211 13.03 -10.54 -4.22
C VAL A 211 12.88 -12.05 -4.12
N PHE A 212 11.87 -12.54 -3.40
CA PHE A 212 11.61 -13.98 -3.29
C PHE A 212 11.35 -14.65 -4.64
N LEU A 213 10.63 -14.02 -5.55
CA LEU A 213 10.39 -14.53 -6.89
C LEU A 213 11.68 -14.66 -7.70
N ALA A 214 12.56 -13.67 -7.60
CA ALA A 214 13.80 -13.62 -8.38
C ALA A 214 14.88 -14.56 -7.80
N THR A 215 15.02 -14.62 -6.48
CA THR A 215 16.13 -15.33 -5.80
C THR A 215 15.73 -16.68 -5.23
N GLY A 216 14.46 -16.87 -4.90
CA GLY A 216 13.96 -18.05 -4.20
C GLY A 216 14.06 -17.94 -2.67
N GLU A 217 14.61 -16.86 -2.14
CA GLU A 217 14.78 -16.60 -0.72
C GLU A 217 14.13 -15.27 -0.35
N LEU A 218 13.50 -15.20 0.82
CA LEU A 218 13.05 -13.93 1.39
C LEU A 218 14.26 -13.16 1.93
N PRO A 219 14.24 -11.82 1.93
CA PRO A 219 15.29 -11.02 2.56
C PRO A 219 15.54 -11.49 4.00
N SER A 220 16.80 -11.80 4.33
CA SER A 220 17.19 -12.33 5.65
C SER A 220 17.31 -11.24 6.70
N ASP A 221 17.64 -10.03 6.29
CA ASP A 221 17.82 -8.91 7.19
C ASP A 221 16.48 -8.20 7.44
N PRO A 222 16.18 -7.85 8.72
CA PRO A 222 15.02 -7.04 9.00
C PRO A 222 15.18 -5.68 8.30
N ARG A 223 14.14 -5.25 7.58
CA ARG A 223 14.15 -3.95 6.91
C ARG A 223 14.43 -2.82 7.91
N PRO A 224 15.19 -1.78 7.52
CA PRO A 224 15.35 -0.60 8.36
C PRO A 224 13.97 0.03 8.62
N LYS A 225 13.62 0.28 9.88
CA LYS A 225 12.41 1.02 10.26
C LYS A 225 12.79 2.36 10.85
N GLY A 226 12.20 3.42 10.33
CA GLY A 226 12.38 4.78 10.82
C GLY A 226 11.24 5.23 11.75
N ASP A 227 10.12 4.47 11.86
CA ASP A 227 9.06 4.78 12.81
C ASP A 227 9.47 4.43 14.24
N LEU A 228 9.83 5.48 15.01
CA LEU A 228 10.20 5.38 16.42
C LEU A 228 9.03 5.68 17.37
N THR A 229 7.85 6.00 16.88
CA THR A 229 6.72 6.45 17.70
C THR A 229 6.24 5.40 18.71
N SER A 230 6.48 4.12 18.42
CA SER A 230 6.14 3.00 19.30
C SER A 230 7.26 2.59 20.28
N LEU A 231 8.48 3.09 20.09
CA LEU A 231 9.68 2.64 20.81
C LEU A 231 10.26 3.68 21.78
N ASP A 232 10.01 4.97 21.55
CA ASP A 232 10.59 6.05 22.35
C ASP A 232 9.47 6.89 23.01
N PRO A 233 9.25 6.75 24.33
CA PRO A 233 8.27 7.55 25.05
C PRO A 233 8.64 9.06 25.09
N ASP A 234 9.90 9.42 24.83
CA ASP A 234 10.42 10.78 24.90
C ASP A 234 10.50 11.50 23.55
N ILE A 235 10.00 10.89 22.46
CA ILE A 235 10.02 11.46 21.10
C ILE A 235 9.41 12.88 21.04
N SER A 236 8.43 13.17 21.89
CA SER A 236 7.73 14.45 21.93
C SER A 236 8.57 15.61 22.53
N PHE A 237 9.71 15.33 23.20
CA PHE A 237 10.43 16.32 24.00
C PHE A 237 11.92 16.50 23.66
N ARG A 238 12.48 15.73 22.74
CA ARG A 238 13.85 15.98 22.27
C ARG A 238 13.87 17.09 21.22
N LYS A 239 14.49 18.21 21.59
CA LYS A 239 14.76 19.38 20.75
C LYS A 239 15.82 19.08 19.69
#